data_9aac65f3ce74675f38d4ab97ff1c3087
#
_entry.id   9aac65f3ce74675f38d4ab97ff1c3087
#
_cell.length_a   1.000
_cell.length_b   1.000
_cell.length_c   1.000
_cell.angle_alpha   90.00
_cell.angle_beta   90.00
_cell.angle_gamma   90.00
#
_symmetry.space_group_name_H-M   'P 1'
#
loop_
_entity.id
_entity.type
_entity.pdbx_description
1 polymer ?
#
loop_
_entity_poly.entity_id
_entity_poly.type
_entity_poly.pdbx_seq_one_letter_code
_entity_poly.pdbx_strand_id
1 'polypeptide(L)'
;MKPRAIHRGLATALTLACLSAAAGCHSATDASEASTGTGDGNGHPAIQATLRWEQVREGRNFAREEYAQRIANCKAAGWPVKELSPDEIGKLGTGQVELWVDARGAYARETSWKLGVMDKQAALEDKGVCMARLEEVIAEGDDDYSGRGEADEAPAAAEQEAQARALGFQRIGAAQVGGQPCMRWRGKDQEVCEWSAGRAWGIDDGPAPAGCETQGPMDYLNPIPLEAKPAEGASGCIVRLQSMTVSKGLLPEVARALGATATGG
;
A
#
# COMPACT_ATOMS: atom_id res chain seq x y z
N MET A 1 13.40 56.57 11.37
CA MET A 1 14.80 57.03 11.31
C MET A 1 15.59 56.08 10.42
N LYS A 2 16.00 56.65 9.31
CA LYS A 2 17.10 56.43 8.36
C LYS A 2 17.50 55.02 7.91
N PRO A 3 17.59 54.87 6.59
CA PRO A 3 18.08 53.68 5.86
C PRO A 3 19.57 53.84 5.50
N ARG A 4 20.25 52.74 5.19
CA ARG A 4 21.48 52.68 4.40
C ARG A 4 21.45 51.37 3.60
N ALA A 5 21.36 51.38 2.32
CA ALA A 5 22.31 51.73 1.25
C ALA A 5 23.27 50.57 0.91
N ILE A 6 22.99 49.88 -0.18
CA ILE A 6 23.71 49.71 -1.46
C ILE A 6 25.13 49.13 -1.32
N HIS A 7 25.37 47.95 -1.87
CA HIS A 7 26.61 47.70 -2.63
C HIS A 7 26.29 46.89 -3.93
N ARG A 8 26.60 47.56 -5.04
CA ARG A 8 26.78 47.03 -6.39
C ARG A 8 28.19 46.46 -6.51
N GLY A 9 28.35 45.41 -7.28
CA GLY A 9 29.67 44.87 -7.70
C GLY A 9 29.40 43.69 -8.58
N LEU A 10 29.46 43.83 -9.73
CA LEU A 10 30.40 43.78 -10.86
C LEU A 10 30.32 42.42 -11.59
N ALA A 11 29.96 42.54 -12.83
CA ALA A 11 29.98 41.52 -13.86
C ALA A 11 31.41 41.02 -14.14
N THR A 12 31.54 39.74 -14.39
CA THR A 12 32.64 39.26 -15.24
C THR A 12 32.09 38.23 -16.21
N ALA A 13 32.04 38.65 -17.44
CA ALA A 13 31.82 37.82 -18.61
C ALA A 13 33.11 37.03 -18.86
N LEU A 14 33.01 35.73 -19.04
CA LEU A 14 34.06 34.94 -19.70
C LEU A 14 33.40 34.06 -20.77
N THR A 15 33.55 34.51 -21.99
CA THR A 15 33.35 33.79 -23.23
C THR A 15 34.55 32.88 -23.49
N LEU A 16 34.35 31.62 -23.77
CA LEU A 16 35.18 30.76 -24.63
C LEU A 16 34.29 29.62 -25.10
N ALA A 17 33.91 29.62 -26.31
CA ALA A 17 34.40 29.13 -27.59
C ALA A 17 34.51 27.58 -27.66
N CYS A 18 33.61 27.05 -28.46
CA CYS A 18 33.68 25.94 -29.42
C CYS A 18 34.58 24.74 -29.11
N LEU A 19 33.96 23.54 -29.13
CA LEU A 19 34.37 22.55 -30.14
C LEU A 19 33.25 21.56 -30.40
N SER A 20 32.92 21.45 -31.66
CA SER A 20 32.00 20.49 -32.26
C SER A 20 32.61 19.09 -32.19
N ALA A 21 31.85 18.10 -31.77
CA ALA A 21 32.14 16.70 -32.10
C ALA A 21 30.81 15.95 -32.27
N ALA A 22 30.56 15.65 -33.50
CA ALA A 22 29.94 14.48 -34.12
C ALA A 22 28.88 13.68 -33.34
N ALA A 23 27.71 13.70 -33.89
CA ALA A 23 26.84 12.59 -34.28
C ALA A 23 27.05 11.27 -33.50
N GLY A 24 26.16 11.02 -32.60
CA GLY A 24 25.80 9.69 -32.11
C GLY A 24 24.29 9.70 -31.90
N CYS A 25 23.54 9.43 -32.99
CA CYS A 25 22.17 8.98 -32.87
C CYS A 25 22.18 7.65 -32.14
N HIS A 26 22.14 7.69 -30.84
CA HIS A 26 21.65 6.54 -30.09
C HIS A 26 20.13 6.69 -30.06
N SER A 27 19.52 5.99 -31.00
CA SER A 27 18.12 5.61 -30.89
C SER A 27 17.93 5.11 -29.48
N ALA A 28 17.14 5.84 -28.70
CA ALA A 28 16.52 5.30 -27.52
C ALA A 28 15.65 4.15 -28.02
N THR A 29 16.21 2.96 -27.98
CA THR A 29 15.47 1.73 -28.12
C THR A 29 14.51 1.75 -26.95
N ASP A 30 13.24 1.93 -27.27
CA ASP A 30 12.12 1.62 -26.38
C ASP A 30 12.38 0.24 -25.75
N ALA A 31 12.85 0.25 -24.53
CA ALA A 31 12.83 -0.93 -23.68
C ALA A 31 11.39 -1.12 -23.18
N SER A 32 10.46 -1.26 -24.11
CA SER A 32 9.10 -1.76 -23.91
C SER A 32 9.05 -3.19 -24.41
N GLU A 33 9.91 -4.04 -23.93
CA GLU A 33 9.66 -5.46 -23.87
C GLU A 33 9.25 -5.82 -22.45
N ALA A 34 8.08 -5.34 -22.03
CA ALA A 34 7.25 -6.13 -21.15
C ALA A 34 7.19 -7.51 -21.81
N SER A 35 7.73 -8.52 -21.14
CA SER A 35 7.60 -9.92 -21.51
C SER A 35 6.12 -10.18 -21.82
N THR A 36 5.77 -10.07 -23.10
CA THR A 36 4.55 -10.62 -23.64
C THR A 36 4.75 -12.13 -23.58
N GLY A 37 4.47 -12.68 -22.38
CA GLY A 37 4.10 -14.07 -22.33
C GLY A 37 2.95 -14.22 -23.28
N THR A 38 3.22 -14.73 -24.49
CA THR A 38 2.23 -15.28 -25.40
C THR A 38 1.54 -16.42 -24.66
N GLY A 39 0.66 -16.07 -23.71
CA GLY A 39 -0.32 -16.97 -23.14
C GLY A 39 -1.36 -17.15 -24.22
N ASP A 40 -1.54 -18.38 -24.65
CA ASP A 40 -2.68 -18.85 -25.39
C ASP A 40 -3.92 -18.20 -24.77
N GLY A 41 -4.66 -17.39 -25.56
CA GLY A 41 -5.71 -16.50 -25.11
C GLY A 41 -6.64 -17.14 -24.07
N ASN A 42 -6.93 -16.43 -23.02
CA ASN A 42 -7.79 -16.66 -21.84
C ASN A 42 -7.13 -17.14 -20.55
N GLY A 43 -5.81 -17.17 -20.42
CA GLY A 43 -5.21 -17.58 -19.15
C GLY A 43 -5.19 -16.44 -18.11
N HIS A 44 -6.21 -16.32 -17.27
CA HIS A 44 -6.12 -15.49 -16.06
C HIS A 44 -4.88 -15.93 -15.25
N PRO A 45 -4.04 -15.00 -14.76
CA PRO A 45 -2.87 -15.36 -13.98
C PRO A 45 -3.26 -15.92 -12.62
N ALA A 46 -2.43 -16.76 -12.07
CA ALA A 46 -2.44 -17.09 -10.66
C ALA A 46 -1.49 -16.15 -9.92
N ILE A 47 -2.02 -15.32 -9.02
CA ILE A 47 -1.30 -14.30 -8.28
C ILE A 47 -1.28 -14.70 -6.82
N GLN A 48 -0.10 -14.68 -6.22
CA GLN A 48 0.08 -14.75 -4.78
C GLN A 48 0.94 -13.58 -4.35
N ALA A 49 0.42 -12.73 -3.44
CA ALA A 49 1.15 -11.58 -2.95
C ALA A 49 1.04 -11.45 -1.43
N THR A 50 2.07 -10.89 -0.82
CA THR A 50 2.09 -10.50 0.59
C THR A 50 2.46 -9.04 0.68
N LEU A 51 1.60 -8.27 1.32
CA LEU A 51 1.77 -6.85 1.59
C LEU A 51 1.91 -6.64 3.10
N ARG A 52 2.72 -5.68 3.51
CA ARG A 52 2.72 -5.19 4.90
C ARG A 52 2.31 -3.74 4.91
N TRP A 53 1.56 -3.37 5.93
CA TRP A 53 1.17 -2.00 6.13
C TRP A 53 1.49 -1.51 7.56
N GLU A 54 1.65 -0.21 7.69
CA GLU A 54 1.86 0.50 8.95
C GLU A 54 1.06 1.79 8.94
N GLN A 55 0.25 1.98 9.97
CA GLN A 55 -0.53 3.19 10.16
C GLN A 55 0.35 4.32 10.73
N VAL A 56 0.36 5.46 10.05
CA VAL A 56 1.13 6.61 10.48
C VAL A 56 0.31 7.89 10.51
N ARG A 57 0.67 8.77 11.42
CA ARG A 57 0.21 10.14 11.52
C ARG A 57 1.44 11.03 11.60
N GLU A 58 1.54 12.01 10.70
CA GLU A 58 2.70 12.90 10.65
C GLU A 58 4.04 12.14 10.58
N GLY A 59 4.08 11.03 9.85
CA GLY A 59 5.26 10.18 9.69
C GLY A 59 5.59 9.26 10.87
N ARG A 60 4.77 9.23 11.93
CA ARG A 60 5.00 8.42 13.13
C ARG A 60 3.89 7.39 13.31
N ASN A 61 4.24 6.22 13.85
CA ASN A 61 3.24 5.19 14.14
C ASN A 61 2.36 5.63 15.32
N PHE A 62 1.11 5.95 15.00
CA PHE A 62 0.16 6.47 15.97
C PHE A 62 -0.17 5.49 17.10
N ALA A 63 -0.30 4.20 16.81
CA ALA A 63 -0.66 3.21 17.83
C ALA A 63 0.46 3.02 18.88
N ARG A 64 1.71 3.14 18.46
CA ARG A 64 2.87 3.12 19.39
C ARG A 64 2.91 4.37 20.27
N GLU A 65 2.59 5.53 19.70
CA GLU A 65 2.50 6.78 20.48
C GLU A 65 1.36 6.73 21.49
N GLU A 66 0.21 6.25 21.07
CA GLU A 66 -0.93 6.07 21.96
C GLU A 66 -0.61 5.10 23.10
N TYR A 67 0.03 3.96 22.79
CA TYR A 67 0.50 3.03 23.80
C TYR A 67 1.45 3.70 24.79
N ALA A 68 2.48 4.38 24.31
CA ALA A 68 3.46 5.05 25.16
C ALA A 68 2.81 6.08 26.09
N GLN A 69 1.85 6.87 25.57
CA GLN A 69 1.10 7.84 26.36
C GLN A 69 0.23 7.17 27.42
N ARG A 70 -0.45 6.07 27.09
CA ARG A 70 -1.28 5.31 28.06
C ARG A 70 -0.43 4.75 29.19
N ILE A 71 0.73 4.15 28.89
CA ILE A 71 1.67 3.65 29.89
C ILE A 71 2.19 4.76 30.78
N ALA A 72 2.57 5.90 30.20
CA ALA A 72 3.03 7.06 30.98
C ALA A 72 1.94 7.56 31.94
N ASN A 73 0.69 7.62 31.50
CA ASN A 73 -0.44 8.03 32.35
C ASN A 73 -0.67 7.06 33.50
N CYS A 74 -0.56 5.74 33.27
CA CYS A 74 -0.67 4.73 34.32
C CYS A 74 0.44 4.89 35.38
N LYS A 75 1.68 5.06 34.93
CA LYS A 75 2.83 5.30 35.82
C LYS A 75 2.67 6.60 36.64
N ALA A 76 2.22 7.67 36.00
CA ALA A 76 1.95 8.95 36.68
C ALA A 76 0.83 8.83 37.74
N ALA A 77 -0.15 7.96 37.52
CA ALA A 77 -1.19 7.65 38.50
C ALA A 77 -0.71 6.74 39.63
N GLY A 78 0.55 6.28 39.60
CA GLY A 78 1.11 5.37 40.60
C GLY A 78 0.61 3.93 40.49
N TRP A 79 0.07 3.54 39.37
CA TRP A 79 -0.45 2.18 39.17
C TRP A 79 0.65 1.23 38.72
N PRO A 80 0.65 -0.03 39.20
CA PRO A 80 1.49 -1.07 38.62
C PRO A 80 1.18 -1.23 37.11
N VAL A 81 2.23 -1.44 36.31
CA VAL A 81 2.07 -1.54 34.85
C VAL A 81 2.63 -2.85 34.36
N LYS A 82 1.86 -3.59 33.54
CA LYS A 82 2.35 -4.68 32.72
C LYS A 82 2.46 -4.17 31.29
N GLU A 83 3.70 -3.96 30.87
CA GLU A 83 4.03 -3.43 29.52
C GLU A 83 4.07 -4.56 28.48
N LEU A 84 3.93 -4.17 27.21
CA LEU A 84 4.24 -5.04 26.08
C LEU A 84 5.75 -5.23 25.96
N SER A 85 6.16 -6.36 25.43
CA SER A 85 7.54 -6.59 25.01
C SER A 85 7.93 -5.67 23.84
N PRO A 86 9.23 -5.44 23.59
CA PRO A 86 9.68 -4.67 22.43
C PRO A 86 9.14 -5.19 21.09
N ASP A 87 9.06 -6.52 20.94
CA ASP A 87 8.54 -7.15 19.73
C ASP A 87 7.03 -6.90 19.55
N GLU A 88 6.25 -6.95 20.63
CA GLU A 88 4.82 -6.61 20.60
C GLU A 88 4.61 -5.14 20.31
N ILE A 89 5.41 -4.24 20.90
CA ILE A 89 5.37 -2.80 20.58
C ILE A 89 5.67 -2.58 19.10
N GLY A 90 6.65 -3.30 18.55
CA GLY A 90 7.00 -3.27 17.13
C GLY A 90 5.86 -3.65 16.19
N LYS A 91 4.90 -4.45 16.65
CA LYS A 91 3.71 -4.85 15.87
C LYS A 91 2.55 -3.87 15.96
N LEU A 92 2.45 -3.03 16.97
CA LEU A 92 1.33 -2.11 17.14
C LEU A 92 1.13 -1.21 15.92
N GLY A 93 -0.13 -1.13 15.45
CA GLY A 93 -0.52 -0.32 14.30
C GLY A 93 0.08 -0.79 12.99
N THR A 94 0.38 -2.07 12.89
CA THR A 94 0.82 -2.72 11.65
C THR A 94 -0.09 -3.88 11.28
N GLY A 95 0.01 -4.32 10.03
CA GLY A 95 -0.66 -5.53 9.56
C GLY A 95 0.03 -6.13 8.35
N GLN A 96 -0.47 -7.28 7.96
CA GLN A 96 -0.06 -8.03 6.78
C GLN A 96 -1.30 -8.48 6.03
N VAL A 97 -1.27 -8.33 4.71
CA VAL A 97 -2.30 -8.84 3.82
C VAL A 97 -1.68 -9.89 2.91
N GLU A 98 -2.30 -11.05 2.86
CA GLU A 98 -1.97 -12.13 1.94
C GLU A 98 -3.10 -12.23 0.92
N LEU A 99 -2.73 -12.24 -0.36
CA LEU A 99 -3.64 -12.22 -1.50
C LEU A 99 -3.40 -13.44 -2.38
N TRP A 100 -4.48 -14.09 -2.79
CA TRP A 100 -4.48 -15.20 -3.74
C TRP A 100 -5.58 -14.94 -4.77
N VAL A 101 -5.21 -14.88 -6.05
CA VAL A 101 -6.15 -14.63 -7.15
C VAL A 101 -5.88 -15.63 -8.25
N ASP A 102 -6.92 -16.23 -8.82
CA ASP A 102 -6.86 -17.05 -10.03
C ASP A 102 -8.12 -16.89 -10.87
N ALA A 103 -8.26 -17.68 -11.93
CA ALA A 103 -9.40 -17.59 -12.85
C ALA A 103 -10.78 -17.85 -12.20
N ARG A 104 -10.82 -18.46 -11.03
CA ARG A 104 -12.08 -18.77 -10.32
C ARG A 104 -12.52 -17.65 -9.40
N GLY A 105 -11.57 -16.85 -8.89
CA GLY A 105 -11.86 -15.82 -7.92
C GLY A 105 -10.63 -15.33 -7.18
N ALA A 106 -10.89 -14.65 -6.09
CA ALA A 106 -9.89 -14.11 -5.21
C ALA A 106 -10.16 -14.52 -3.76
N TYR A 107 -9.10 -14.63 -2.98
CA TYR A 107 -9.13 -14.77 -1.54
C TYR A 107 -8.09 -13.86 -0.92
N ALA A 108 -8.45 -13.19 0.16
CA ALA A 108 -7.55 -12.34 0.89
C ALA A 108 -7.68 -12.57 2.39
N ARG A 109 -6.53 -12.54 3.08
CA ARG A 109 -6.45 -12.64 4.53
C ARG A 109 -5.61 -11.49 5.07
N GLU A 110 -6.19 -10.72 5.96
CA GLU A 110 -5.50 -9.66 6.68
C GLU A 110 -5.27 -10.06 8.13
N THR A 111 -4.03 -9.91 8.59
CA THR A 111 -3.67 -10.00 10.00
C THR A 111 -3.22 -8.63 10.47
N SER A 112 -3.86 -8.08 11.49
CA SER A 112 -3.50 -6.78 12.07
C SER A 112 -3.27 -6.89 13.57
N TRP A 113 -2.41 -6.01 14.11
CA TRP A 113 -2.06 -5.99 15.52
C TRP A 113 -2.42 -4.65 16.13
N LYS A 114 -3.31 -4.71 17.13
CA LYS A 114 -3.88 -3.54 17.79
C LYS A 114 -3.58 -3.55 19.29
N LEU A 115 -3.62 -2.39 19.90
CA LEU A 115 -3.60 -2.30 21.35
C LEU A 115 -4.96 -2.72 21.89
N GLY A 116 -5.00 -3.82 22.61
CA GLY A 116 -6.18 -4.27 23.31
C GLY A 116 -6.58 -3.29 24.42
N VAL A 117 -7.84 -3.35 24.79
CA VAL A 117 -8.38 -2.50 25.86
C VAL A 117 -7.61 -2.77 27.15
N MET A 118 -6.98 -1.75 27.69
CA MET A 118 -6.46 -1.78 29.05
C MET A 118 -7.68 -1.79 29.96
N ASP A 119 -7.93 -2.92 30.59
CA ASP A 119 -9.12 -3.13 31.40
C ASP A 119 -9.08 -2.25 32.66
N LYS A 120 -9.71 -1.07 32.55
CA LYS A 120 -9.83 -0.12 33.67
C LYS A 120 -10.65 -0.71 34.83
N GLN A 121 -11.51 -1.69 34.54
CA GLN A 121 -12.41 -2.26 35.53
C GLN A 121 -11.69 -3.31 36.37
N ALA A 122 -10.90 -4.19 35.75
CA ALA A 122 -9.96 -5.06 36.47
C ALA A 122 -8.91 -4.25 37.24
N ALA A 123 -8.48 -3.11 36.71
CA ALA A 123 -7.58 -2.19 37.39
C ALA A 123 -8.16 -1.60 38.70
N LEU A 124 -9.47 -1.43 38.80
CA LEU A 124 -10.14 -0.96 40.02
C LEU A 124 -10.37 -2.07 41.03
N GLU A 125 -10.68 -3.28 40.55
CA GLU A 125 -10.91 -4.46 41.40
C GLU A 125 -9.61 -5.10 41.92
N ASP A 126 -8.55 -5.12 41.08
CA ASP A 126 -7.22 -5.68 41.38
C ASP A 126 -6.19 -4.65 41.86
N LYS A 127 -6.60 -3.59 42.51
CA LYS A 127 -5.72 -2.49 42.99
C LYS A 127 -5.01 -1.72 41.87
N GLY A 128 -5.67 -1.53 40.73
CA GLY A 128 -5.21 -0.57 39.74
C GLY A 128 -4.02 -1.03 38.90
N VAL A 129 -4.00 -2.26 38.42
CA VAL A 129 -2.98 -2.70 37.45
C VAL A 129 -3.35 -2.26 36.04
N CYS A 130 -2.49 -1.50 35.40
CA CYS A 130 -2.60 -1.20 33.98
C CYS A 130 -1.97 -2.35 33.16
N MET A 131 -2.79 -3.14 32.50
CA MET A 131 -2.32 -4.21 31.62
C MET A 131 -2.45 -3.80 30.15
N ALA A 132 -1.32 -3.73 29.46
CA ALA A 132 -1.31 -3.66 28.01
C ALA A 132 -1.36 -5.06 27.41
N ARG A 133 -2.12 -5.22 26.34
CA ARG A 133 -2.23 -6.46 25.60
C ARG A 133 -2.15 -6.16 24.11
N LEU A 134 -1.36 -6.94 23.39
CA LEU A 134 -1.41 -6.96 21.93
C LEU A 134 -2.54 -7.89 21.51
N GLU A 135 -3.44 -7.40 20.69
CA GLU A 135 -4.51 -8.17 20.07
C GLU A 135 -4.19 -8.40 18.61
N GLU A 136 -4.24 -9.65 18.20
CA GLU A 136 -4.18 -10.06 16.80
C GLU A 136 -5.61 -10.18 16.28
N VAL A 137 -5.89 -9.46 15.20
CA VAL A 137 -7.18 -9.49 14.52
C VAL A 137 -6.96 -10.07 13.12
N ILE A 138 -7.71 -11.09 12.79
CA ILE A 138 -7.70 -11.72 11.47
C ILE A 138 -9.04 -11.40 10.81
N ALA A 139 -8.96 -10.88 9.57
CA ALA A 139 -10.09 -10.69 8.69
C ALA A 139 -9.82 -11.45 7.38
N GLU A 140 -10.84 -12.09 6.85
CA GLU A 140 -10.77 -12.87 5.62
C GLU A 140 -11.91 -12.43 4.71
N GLY A 141 -11.69 -12.54 3.40
CA GLY A 141 -12.70 -12.28 2.39
C GLY A 141 -12.38 -13.01 1.10
N ASP A 142 -13.40 -13.35 0.37
CA ASP A 142 -13.32 -14.00 -0.92
C ASP A 142 -14.26 -13.36 -1.93
N ASP A 143 -13.95 -13.53 -3.22
CA ASP A 143 -14.74 -13.02 -4.34
C ASP A 143 -14.77 -14.09 -5.43
N ASP A 144 -15.96 -14.58 -5.73
CA ASP A 144 -16.21 -15.60 -6.76
C ASP A 144 -16.42 -14.95 -8.13
N TYR A 145 -15.60 -15.31 -9.11
CA TYR A 145 -15.66 -14.78 -10.47
C TYR A 145 -16.59 -15.58 -11.38
N SER A 146 -17.21 -16.64 -10.90
CA SER A 146 -18.06 -17.53 -11.73
C SER A 146 -19.26 -16.82 -12.38
N GLY A 147 -19.71 -15.70 -11.79
CA GLY A 147 -20.80 -14.87 -12.33
C GLY A 147 -20.36 -13.67 -13.15
N ARG A 148 -19.05 -13.43 -13.26
CA ARG A 148 -18.53 -12.33 -14.06
C ARG A 148 -18.55 -12.74 -15.53
N GLY A 149 -19.14 -11.92 -16.41
CA GLY A 149 -19.01 -12.07 -17.86
C GLY A 149 -17.54 -12.01 -18.30
N GLU A 150 -17.29 -12.25 -19.59
CA GLU A 150 -15.97 -11.95 -20.15
C GLU A 150 -15.58 -10.54 -19.70
N ALA A 151 -14.36 -10.43 -19.15
CA ALA A 151 -13.87 -9.16 -18.63
C ALA A 151 -14.08 -8.08 -19.70
N ASP A 152 -14.83 -7.05 -19.35
CA ASP A 152 -14.96 -5.88 -20.21
C ASP A 152 -13.56 -5.42 -20.58
N GLU A 153 -13.35 -5.03 -21.84
CA GLU A 153 -12.05 -4.55 -22.29
C GLU A 153 -11.52 -3.50 -21.29
N ALA A 154 -10.31 -3.72 -20.80
CA ALA A 154 -9.69 -2.80 -19.85
C ALA A 154 -9.80 -1.36 -20.40
N PRO A 155 -10.28 -0.40 -19.62
CA PRO A 155 -10.50 0.96 -20.08
C PRO A 155 -9.25 1.53 -20.73
N ALA A 156 -9.41 2.30 -21.80
CA ALA A 156 -8.29 2.92 -22.49
C ALA A 156 -7.47 3.76 -21.52
N ALA A 157 -6.14 3.84 -21.71
CA ALA A 157 -5.25 4.58 -20.79
C ALA A 157 -5.70 6.03 -20.54
N ALA A 158 -6.30 6.69 -21.54
CA ALA A 158 -6.83 8.04 -21.41
C ALA A 158 -8.08 8.10 -20.51
N GLU A 159 -8.91 7.08 -20.56
CA GLU A 159 -10.11 6.98 -19.73
C GLU A 159 -9.75 6.74 -18.27
N GLN A 160 -8.84 5.81 -18.00
CA GLN A 160 -8.29 5.59 -16.67
C GLN A 160 -7.66 6.85 -16.09
N GLU A 161 -6.91 7.61 -16.90
CA GLU A 161 -6.32 8.87 -16.44
C GLU A 161 -7.39 9.95 -16.17
N ALA A 162 -8.49 9.97 -16.92
CA ALA A 162 -9.62 10.85 -16.67
C ALA A 162 -10.35 10.49 -15.37
N GLN A 163 -10.58 9.21 -15.13
CA GLN A 163 -11.17 8.70 -13.89
C GLN A 163 -10.27 9.00 -12.68
N ALA A 164 -8.96 8.75 -12.81
CA ALA A 164 -7.99 9.06 -11.78
C ALA A 164 -8.01 10.55 -11.39
N ARG A 165 -8.06 11.45 -12.39
CA ARG A 165 -8.17 12.89 -12.14
C ARG A 165 -9.49 13.27 -11.46
N ALA A 166 -10.58 12.65 -11.84
CA ALA A 166 -11.88 12.86 -11.19
C ALA A 166 -11.86 12.43 -9.71
N LEU A 167 -11.08 11.42 -9.37
CA LEU A 167 -10.82 10.96 -8.01
C LEU A 167 -9.76 11.80 -7.27
N GLY A 168 -9.15 12.79 -7.92
CA GLY A 168 -8.14 13.66 -7.33
C GLY A 168 -6.72 13.12 -7.38
N PHE A 169 -6.45 12.14 -8.26
CA PHE A 169 -5.11 11.61 -8.49
C PHE A 169 -4.47 12.14 -9.76
N GLN A 170 -3.15 12.24 -9.76
CA GLN A 170 -2.31 12.58 -10.90
C GLN A 170 -1.32 11.46 -11.14
N ARG A 171 -1.20 11.05 -12.39
CA ARG A 171 -0.18 10.09 -12.80
C ARG A 171 1.20 10.72 -12.71
N ILE A 172 2.14 10.06 -12.02
CA ILE A 172 3.54 10.50 -11.92
C ILE A 172 4.39 9.80 -12.96
N GLY A 173 4.18 8.49 -13.17
CA GLY A 173 4.93 7.69 -14.13
C GLY A 173 5.00 6.22 -13.77
N ALA A 174 5.60 5.43 -14.65
CA ALA A 174 5.86 4.03 -14.42
C ALA A 174 7.06 3.84 -13.48
N ALA A 175 7.02 2.76 -12.69
CA ALA A 175 8.08 2.36 -11.78
C ALA A 175 8.10 0.83 -11.63
N GLN A 176 9.01 0.33 -10.80
CA GLN A 176 9.07 -1.08 -10.40
C GLN A 176 9.20 -1.18 -8.89
N VAL A 177 8.49 -2.12 -8.28
CA VAL A 177 8.55 -2.46 -6.87
C VAL A 177 8.64 -3.97 -6.73
N GLY A 178 9.69 -4.47 -6.08
CA GLY A 178 9.91 -5.91 -5.94
C GLY A 178 10.02 -6.66 -7.28
N GLY A 179 10.53 -6.00 -8.34
CA GLY A 179 10.61 -6.56 -9.68
C GLY A 179 9.28 -6.54 -10.46
N GLN A 180 8.20 -6.05 -9.88
CA GLN A 180 6.89 -5.94 -10.51
C GLN A 180 6.69 -4.53 -11.08
N PRO A 181 6.13 -4.40 -12.30
CA PRO A 181 5.83 -3.10 -12.89
C PRO A 181 4.66 -2.45 -12.14
N CYS A 182 4.76 -1.16 -11.89
CA CYS A 182 3.65 -0.40 -11.31
C CYS A 182 3.52 1.00 -11.91
N MET A 183 2.32 1.55 -11.80
CA MET A 183 2.02 2.93 -12.14
C MET A 183 1.95 3.76 -10.86
N ARG A 184 2.74 4.84 -10.80
CA ARG A 184 2.71 5.77 -9.66
C ARG A 184 1.68 6.85 -9.86
N TRP A 185 0.91 7.05 -8.80
CA TRP A 185 -0.11 8.08 -8.69
C TRP A 185 0.12 8.91 -7.44
N ARG A 186 -0.25 10.19 -7.49
CA ARG A 186 -0.25 11.10 -6.34
C ARG A 186 -1.59 11.79 -6.24
N GLY A 187 -2.17 11.79 -5.06
CA GLY A 187 -3.45 12.44 -4.78
C GLY A 187 -3.97 12.06 -3.41
N LYS A 188 -4.98 12.77 -2.93
CA LYS A 188 -5.61 12.52 -1.61
C LYS A 188 -4.58 12.34 -0.48
N ASP A 189 -3.59 13.23 -0.44
CA ASP A 189 -2.52 13.25 0.55
C ASP A 189 -1.67 11.97 0.61
N GLN A 190 -1.56 11.26 -0.52
CA GLN A 190 -0.74 10.06 -0.62
C GLN A 190 -0.08 9.91 -2.00
N GLU A 191 0.91 9.04 -2.05
CA GLU A 191 1.50 8.49 -3.26
C GLU A 191 1.34 6.98 -3.23
N VAL A 192 0.85 6.39 -4.30
CA VAL A 192 0.65 4.94 -4.44
C VAL A 192 1.28 4.45 -5.74
N CYS A 193 1.89 3.25 -5.71
CA CYS A 193 2.36 2.54 -6.89
C CYS A 193 1.55 1.25 -7.04
N GLU A 194 0.68 1.23 -8.01
CA GLU A 194 -0.26 0.13 -8.24
C GLU A 194 0.27 -0.81 -9.31
N TRP A 195 0.06 -2.09 -9.10
CA TRP A 195 0.52 -3.11 -10.03
C TRP A 195 -0.13 -2.97 -11.40
N SER A 196 0.66 -2.60 -12.41
CA SER A 196 0.14 -2.26 -13.74
C SER A 196 0.02 -3.46 -14.69
N ALA A 197 0.63 -4.61 -14.37
CA ALA A 197 0.49 -5.80 -15.20
C ALA A 197 -0.87 -6.50 -15.04
N GLY A 198 -1.61 -6.20 -13.97
CA GLY A 198 -2.95 -6.74 -13.73
C GLY A 198 -4.04 -6.23 -14.67
N ARG A 199 -3.76 -5.14 -15.37
CA ARG A 199 -4.72 -4.44 -16.21
C ARG A 199 -5.38 -5.32 -17.28
N ALA A 200 -4.60 -6.21 -17.87
CA ALA A 200 -5.11 -7.13 -18.90
C ALA A 200 -6.20 -8.10 -18.36
N TRP A 201 -6.37 -8.17 -17.06
CA TRP A 201 -7.31 -9.07 -16.37
C TRP A 201 -8.31 -8.30 -15.48
N GLY A 202 -8.42 -6.98 -15.64
CA GLY A 202 -9.33 -6.16 -14.84
C GLY A 202 -8.90 -5.98 -13.37
N ILE A 203 -7.63 -6.20 -13.05
CA ILE A 203 -7.07 -6.01 -11.69
C ILE A 203 -6.40 -4.63 -11.57
N ASP A 204 -6.76 -3.68 -12.40
CA ASP A 204 -6.23 -2.31 -12.40
C ASP A 204 -7.30 -1.35 -12.92
N ASP A 205 -8.24 -0.99 -12.07
CA ASP A 205 -9.31 -0.03 -12.39
C ASP A 205 -8.89 1.43 -12.18
N GLY A 206 -7.62 1.66 -11.86
CA GLY A 206 -7.08 2.99 -11.58
C GLY A 206 -6.82 3.21 -10.09
N PRO A 207 -6.26 4.40 -9.74
CA PRO A 207 -5.74 4.62 -8.40
C PRO A 207 -6.82 4.62 -7.33
N ALA A 208 -6.57 3.88 -6.27
CA ALA A 208 -7.36 3.89 -5.06
C ALA A 208 -6.51 4.34 -3.85
N PRO A 209 -7.13 5.02 -2.86
CA PRO A 209 -6.44 5.30 -1.61
C PRO A 209 -6.04 4.00 -0.91
N ALA A 210 -4.76 3.85 -0.58
CA ALA A 210 -4.29 2.76 0.27
C ALA A 210 -4.51 3.13 1.75
N GLY A 211 -5.66 2.78 2.29
CA GLY A 211 -5.98 2.94 3.71
C GLY A 211 -5.65 1.69 4.50
N CYS A 212 -5.51 1.81 5.81
CA CYS A 212 -5.33 0.68 6.71
C CYS A 212 -6.28 0.68 7.92
N GLU A 213 -7.15 1.67 8.03
CA GLU A 213 -8.11 1.75 9.15
C GLU A 213 -9.52 1.28 8.79
N THR A 214 -9.87 1.38 7.51
CA THR A 214 -11.26 1.23 7.04
C THR A 214 -11.41 0.25 5.90
N GLN A 215 -10.32 -0.26 5.35
CA GLN A 215 -10.34 -1.22 4.27
C GLN A 215 -10.37 -2.65 4.81
N GLY A 216 -11.15 -3.49 4.17
CA GLY A 216 -11.08 -4.93 4.38
C GLY A 216 -9.98 -5.56 3.54
N PRO A 217 -9.68 -6.86 3.75
CA PRO A 217 -8.63 -7.56 3.01
C PRO A 217 -8.86 -7.57 1.50
N MET A 218 -10.10 -7.49 1.03
CA MET A 218 -10.45 -7.48 -0.39
C MET A 218 -10.17 -6.15 -1.09
N ASP A 219 -10.09 -5.04 -0.36
CA ASP A 219 -9.81 -3.72 -0.93
C ASP A 219 -8.37 -3.59 -1.48
N TYR A 220 -7.50 -4.56 -1.15
CA TYR A 220 -6.15 -4.64 -1.69
C TYR A 220 -6.06 -5.38 -3.03
N LEU A 221 -7.17 -5.92 -3.53
CA LEU A 221 -7.17 -6.71 -4.78
C LEU A 221 -7.39 -5.87 -6.03
N ASN A 222 -8.07 -4.73 -5.91
CA ASN A 222 -8.40 -3.93 -7.07
C ASN A 222 -8.35 -2.42 -6.75
N PRO A 223 -7.26 -1.75 -7.11
CA PRO A 223 -5.99 -2.28 -7.63
C PRO A 223 -5.09 -2.87 -6.52
N ILE A 224 -4.06 -3.63 -6.89
CA ILE A 224 -3.07 -4.14 -5.93
C ILE A 224 -2.00 -3.07 -5.68
N PRO A 225 -1.94 -2.44 -4.49
CA PRO A 225 -0.93 -1.44 -4.17
C PRO A 225 0.39 -2.12 -3.81
N LEU A 226 1.39 -2.04 -4.67
CA LEU A 226 2.72 -2.59 -4.35
C LEU A 226 3.48 -1.72 -3.33
N GLU A 227 3.24 -0.42 -3.36
CA GLU A 227 3.78 0.56 -2.43
C GLU A 227 2.78 1.71 -2.25
N ALA A 228 2.61 2.16 -1.02
CA ALA A 228 1.92 3.41 -0.74
C ALA A 228 2.59 4.14 0.42
N LYS A 229 2.49 5.47 0.42
CA LYS A 229 2.94 6.32 1.52
C LYS A 229 2.10 7.58 1.60
N PRO A 230 1.78 8.08 2.79
CA PRO A 230 1.19 9.39 2.95
C PRO A 230 2.12 10.50 2.44
N ALA A 231 1.55 11.63 2.04
CA ALA A 231 2.31 12.85 1.81
C ALA A 231 2.98 13.31 3.11
N GLU A 232 4.00 14.15 3.00
CA GLU A 232 4.69 14.70 4.16
C GLU A 232 3.70 15.44 5.07
N GLY A 233 3.71 15.09 6.36
CA GLY A 233 2.80 15.65 7.36
C GLY A 233 1.37 15.08 7.35
N ALA A 234 1.01 14.26 6.38
CA ALA A 234 -0.31 13.62 6.32
C ALA A 234 -0.39 12.34 7.18
N SER A 235 -1.62 11.96 7.48
CA SER A 235 -1.94 10.66 8.08
C SER A 235 -2.33 9.66 7.00
N GLY A 236 -2.06 8.38 7.22
CA GLY A 236 -2.43 7.33 6.29
C GLY A 236 -1.66 6.04 6.52
N CYS A 237 -1.59 5.25 5.47
CA CYS A 237 -0.94 3.95 5.49
C CYS A 237 0.36 3.95 4.69
N ILE A 238 1.42 3.41 5.27
CA ILE A 238 2.59 2.99 4.51
C ILE A 238 2.36 1.53 4.13
N VAL A 239 2.26 1.25 2.84
CA VAL A 239 2.14 -0.12 2.31
C VAL A 239 3.43 -0.51 1.62
N ARG A 240 3.85 -1.76 1.77
CA ARG A 240 5.06 -2.31 1.14
C ARG A 240 4.84 -3.75 0.69
N LEU A 241 5.12 -4.00 -0.57
CA LEU A 241 5.21 -5.36 -1.09
C LEU A 241 6.33 -6.12 -0.38
N GLN A 242 6.01 -7.30 0.16
CA GLN A 242 6.99 -8.23 0.70
C GLN A 242 7.37 -9.30 -0.33
N SER A 243 6.38 -9.85 -0.98
CA SER A 243 6.57 -10.84 -2.05
C SER A 243 5.39 -10.82 -3.01
N MET A 244 5.67 -11.13 -4.28
CA MET A 244 4.62 -11.35 -5.29
C MET A 244 5.10 -12.37 -6.30
N THR A 245 4.27 -13.35 -6.56
CA THR A 245 4.46 -14.36 -7.59
C THR A 245 3.29 -14.30 -8.55
N VAL A 246 3.60 -14.23 -9.84
CA VAL A 246 2.62 -14.31 -10.91
C VAL A 246 2.94 -15.56 -11.72
N SER A 247 2.01 -16.48 -11.81
CA SER A 247 2.18 -17.78 -12.46
C SER A 247 0.95 -18.14 -13.27
N LYS A 248 0.92 -19.34 -13.84
CA LYS A 248 -0.26 -19.92 -14.48
C LYS A 248 -0.84 -20.98 -13.56
N GLY A 249 -2.15 -21.20 -13.69
CA GLY A 249 -2.84 -22.29 -13.00
C GLY A 249 -3.82 -21.84 -11.93
N LEU A 250 -4.17 -22.74 -11.03
CA LEU A 250 -5.14 -22.54 -9.97
C LEU A 250 -4.48 -22.65 -8.60
N LEU A 251 -4.95 -21.84 -7.67
CA LEU A 251 -4.38 -21.78 -6.30
C LEU A 251 -5.26 -22.57 -5.33
N PRO A 252 -4.68 -23.48 -4.53
CA PRO A 252 -5.43 -24.26 -3.54
C PRO A 252 -6.17 -23.39 -2.52
N GLU A 253 -5.62 -22.24 -2.18
CA GLU A 253 -6.17 -21.28 -1.22
C GLU A 253 -7.51 -20.73 -1.74
N VAL A 254 -7.58 -20.32 -3.02
CA VAL A 254 -8.80 -19.84 -3.67
C VAL A 254 -9.85 -20.95 -3.70
N ALA A 255 -9.47 -22.18 -4.10
CA ALA A 255 -10.39 -23.33 -4.11
C ALA A 255 -10.99 -23.59 -2.73
N ARG A 256 -10.19 -23.50 -1.68
CA ARG A 256 -10.62 -23.74 -0.30
C ARG A 256 -11.56 -22.65 0.17
N ALA A 257 -11.26 -21.39 -0.09
CA ALA A 257 -12.10 -20.27 0.28
C ALA A 257 -13.48 -20.35 -0.39
N LEU A 258 -13.52 -20.47 -1.71
CA LEU A 258 -14.76 -20.56 -2.48
C LEU A 258 -15.57 -21.84 -2.16
N GLY A 259 -14.91 -22.96 -1.85
CA GLY A 259 -15.56 -24.20 -1.44
C GLY A 259 -16.18 -24.15 -0.05
N ALA A 260 -15.61 -23.37 0.86
CA ALA A 260 -16.16 -23.16 2.20
C ALA A 260 -17.43 -22.31 2.19
N THR A 261 -17.56 -21.39 1.26
CA THR A 261 -18.76 -20.54 1.10
C THR A 261 -19.96 -21.31 0.51
N ALA A 262 -19.72 -22.33 -0.31
CA ALA A 262 -20.78 -23.16 -0.90
C ALA A 262 -21.51 -24.08 0.10
N THR A 263 -20.94 -24.31 1.31
CA THR A 263 -21.51 -25.20 2.34
C THR A 263 -22.14 -24.47 3.51
N GLY A 264 -22.10 -23.14 3.56
CA GLY A 264 -22.57 -22.29 4.67
C GLY A 264 -23.87 -21.55 4.43
N GLY A 265 -24.65 -21.90 3.38
CA GLY A 265 -25.95 -21.29 3.02
C GLY A 265 -27.15 -22.05 3.58
#